data_d93e3389b9104af557a042f995cdad23
#
_entry.id   d93e3389b9104af557a042f995cdad23
#
_cell.length_a   1.000
_cell.length_b   1.000
_cell.length_c   1.000
_cell.angle_alpha   90.00
_cell.angle_beta   90.00
_cell.angle_gamma   90.00
#
_symmetry.space_group_name_H-M   'P 1'
#
loop_
_entity.id
_entity.type
_entity.pdbx_description
1 polymer ?
#
loop_
_entity_poly.entity_id
_entity_poly.type
_entity_poly.pdbx_seq_one_letter_code
_entity_poly.pdbx_strand_id
1 'polypeptide(L)'
;GIIEPDITPGKIRGLIEKPSPENAPSLLASIGRYVLTPDIFDILRHQECGVGGEIQLAEAIDKQAAAGKVSSVMLKDPRFDCGSVTGYLDAILHVAKQRD
;
A
#
# COMPACT_ATOMS: atom_id res chain seq x y z
N GLY A 1 -0.25 2.13 3.72
CA GLY A 1 -0.34 0.81 4.34
C GLY A 1 1.01 0.12 4.44
N ILE A 2 1.17 -0.69 5.45
CA ILE A 2 2.38 -1.49 5.68
C ILE A 2 2.07 -2.94 5.34
N ILE A 3 2.93 -3.55 4.53
CA ILE A 3 2.77 -4.90 4.02
C ILE A 3 3.23 -5.93 5.05
N GLU A 4 2.42 -6.95 5.28
CA GLU A 4 2.85 -8.17 5.97
C GLU A 4 3.25 -9.21 4.92
N PRO A 5 4.57 -9.50 4.77
CA PRO A 5 5.02 -10.45 3.76
C PRO A 5 4.69 -11.90 4.11
N ASP A 6 4.48 -12.72 3.09
CA ASP A 6 4.36 -14.15 3.22
C ASP A 6 5.74 -14.81 3.16
N ILE A 7 5.81 -16.08 3.54
CA ILE A 7 6.99 -16.93 3.38
C ILE A 7 7.36 -17.06 1.90
N THR A 8 6.37 -17.14 1.01
CA THR A 8 6.56 -17.18 -0.43
C THR A 8 6.97 -15.81 -0.96
N PRO A 9 8.14 -15.65 -1.60
CA PRO A 9 8.56 -14.35 -2.15
C PRO A 9 7.54 -13.78 -3.11
N GLY A 10 7.29 -12.47 -2.99
CA GLY A 10 6.33 -11.76 -3.82
C GLY A 10 4.87 -11.87 -3.39
N LYS A 11 4.55 -12.81 -2.51
CA LYS A 11 3.22 -12.92 -1.91
C LYS A 11 3.13 -12.07 -0.65
N ILE A 12 1.93 -11.59 -0.34
CA ILE A 12 1.69 -10.89 0.92
C ILE A 12 0.53 -11.55 1.68
N ARG A 13 0.59 -11.53 3.02
CA ARG A 13 -0.44 -12.07 3.90
C ARG A 13 -1.40 -11.02 4.39
N GLY A 14 -0.99 -9.78 4.41
CA GLY A 14 -1.83 -8.71 4.93
C GLY A 14 -1.31 -7.34 4.59
N LEU A 15 -2.16 -6.35 4.84
CA LEU A 15 -1.88 -4.94 4.65
C LEU A 15 -2.54 -4.17 5.79
N ILE A 16 -1.76 -3.42 6.56
CA ILE A 16 -2.24 -2.67 7.71
C ILE A 16 -2.11 -1.18 7.44
N GLU A 17 -3.23 -0.46 7.54
CA GLU A 17 -3.24 0.99 7.37
C GLU A 17 -2.76 1.70 8.63
N LYS A 18 -1.74 2.55 8.48
CA LYS A 18 -1.19 3.40 9.55
C LYS A 18 -0.96 2.70 10.88
N PRO A 19 -0.24 1.55 10.93
CA PRO A 19 0.08 0.94 12.20
C PRO A 19 1.09 1.79 12.97
N SER A 20 1.09 1.67 14.31
CA SER A 20 2.19 2.23 15.10
C SER A 20 3.50 1.51 14.74
N PRO A 21 4.67 2.15 14.93
CA PRO A 21 5.95 1.49 14.60
C PRO A 21 6.15 0.14 15.29
N GLU A 22 5.65 -0.01 16.50
CA GLU A 22 5.76 -1.26 17.27
C GLU A 22 4.90 -2.39 16.70
N ASN A 23 3.79 -2.04 16.04
CA ASN A 23 2.84 -2.99 15.47
C ASN A 23 3.02 -3.17 13.96
N ALA A 24 3.95 -2.45 13.35
CA ALA A 24 4.21 -2.59 11.93
C ALA A 24 4.81 -3.97 11.62
N PRO A 25 4.20 -4.77 10.72
CA PRO A 25 4.67 -6.12 10.43
C PRO A 25 5.96 -6.15 9.61
N SER A 26 6.35 -5.04 9.00
CA SER A 26 7.56 -4.94 8.20
C SER A 26 7.93 -3.48 7.95
N LEU A 27 9.01 -3.26 7.18
CA LEU A 27 9.40 -1.96 6.66
C LEU A 27 8.91 -1.72 5.22
N LEU A 28 8.11 -2.64 4.68
CA LEU A 28 7.59 -2.55 3.32
C LEU A 28 6.30 -1.74 3.30
N ALA A 29 6.30 -0.63 2.58
CA ALA A 29 5.13 0.23 2.45
C ALA A 29 4.47 0.05 1.08
N SER A 30 3.15 0.04 1.08
CA SER A 30 2.35 0.14 -0.13
C SER A 30 2.26 1.59 -0.55
N ILE A 31 2.46 1.88 -1.83
CA ILE A 31 2.56 3.25 -2.33
C ILE A 31 1.42 3.67 -3.25
N GLY A 32 0.29 2.98 -3.18
CA GLY A 32 -0.95 3.49 -3.74
C GLY A 32 -1.22 3.15 -5.21
N ARG A 33 -0.46 2.24 -5.82
CA ARG A 33 -0.81 1.71 -7.14
C ARG A 33 -1.19 0.25 -7.03
N TYR A 34 -2.41 -0.07 -7.48
CA TYR A 34 -3.00 -1.39 -7.34
C TYR A 34 -3.61 -1.87 -8.65
N VAL A 35 -3.46 -3.15 -8.92
CA VAL A 35 -4.30 -3.87 -9.88
C VAL A 35 -5.15 -4.82 -9.05
N LEU A 36 -6.45 -4.59 -9.03
CA LEU A 36 -7.39 -5.30 -8.16
C LEU A 36 -8.37 -6.12 -8.99
N THR A 37 -8.75 -7.28 -8.46
CA THR A 37 -9.79 -8.10 -9.07
C THR A 37 -11.18 -7.59 -8.67
N PRO A 38 -12.25 -7.89 -9.47
CA PRO A 38 -13.59 -7.35 -9.21
C PRO A 38 -14.21 -7.73 -7.86
N ASP A 39 -13.76 -8.80 -7.23
CA ASP A 39 -14.24 -9.22 -5.90
C ASP A 39 -13.95 -8.19 -4.81
N ILE A 40 -13.05 -7.22 -5.06
CA ILE A 40 -12.81 -6.12 -4.13
C ILE A 40 -14.09 -5.33 -3.83
N PHE A 41 -14.99 -5.19 -4.80
CA PHE A 41 -16.23 -4.46 -4.62
C PHE A 41 -17.19 -5.19 -3.67
N ASP A 42 -17.23 -6.51 -3.73
CA ASP A 42 -18.06 -7.31 -2.81
C ASP A 42 -17.53 -7.20 -1.38
N ILE A 43 -16.22 -7.22 -1.20
CA ILE A 43 -15.59 -7.03 0.09
C ILE A 43 -15.92 -5.65 0.65
N LEU A 44 -15.80 -4.60 -0.17
CA LEU A 44 -16.06 -3.23 0.26
C LEU A 44 -17.52 -3.00 0.64
N ARG A 45 -18.49 -3.63 -0.05
CA ARG A 45 -19.91 -3.50 0.25
C ARG A 45 -20.28 -4.01 1.65
N HIS A 46 -19.55 -5.00 2.15
CA HIS A 46 -19.83 -5.64 3.44
C HIS A 46 -18.85 -5.22 4.53
N GLN A 47 -17.95 -4.30 4.23
CA GLN A 47 -16.92 -3.85 5.15
C GLN A 47 -17.45 -2.80 6.11
N GLU A 48 -17.15 -2.96 7.39
CA GLU A 48 -17.46 -1.96 8.40
C GLU A 48 -16.42 -0.85 8.41
N CYS A 49 -16.78 0.31 8.98
CA CYS A 49 -15.86 1.41 9.14
C CYS A 49 -14.68 1.01 10.03
N GLY A 50 -13.47 1.30 9.56
CA GLY A 50 -12.23 1.03 10.27
C GLY A 50 -11.63 2.28 10.91
N VAL A 51 -10.31 2.41 10.80
CA VAL A 51 -9.54 3.52 11.35
C VAL A 51 -10.10 4.86 10.86
N GLY A 52 -10.34 5.79 11.79
CA GLY A 52 -10.88 7.11 11.47
C GLY A 52 -12.36 7.14 11.09
N GLY A 53 -13.10 6.04 11.31
CA GLY A 53 -14.52 5.95 10.95
C GLY A 53 -14.76 5.81 9.45
N GLU A 54 -13.74 5.51 8.67
CA GLU A 54 -13.82 5.39 7.22
C GLU A 54 -13.73 3.92 6.77
N ILE A 55 -14.29 3.65 5.59
CA ILE A 55 -14.10 2.37 4.91
C ILE A 55 -12.77 2.46 4.15
N GLN A 56 -11.79 1.69 4.61
CA GLN A 56 -10.43 1.74 4.06
C GLN A 56 -10.23 0.67 2.99
N LEU A 57 -9.70 1.09 1.83
CA LEU A 57 -9.32 0.16 0.76
C LEU A 57 -8.24 -0.83 1.25
N ALA A 58 -7.32 -0.37 2.09
CA ALA A 58 -6.27 -1.22 2.64
C ALA A 58 -6.83 -2.43 3.40
N GLU A 59 -7.92 -2.28 4.13
CA GLU A 59 -8.56 -3.39 4.84
C GLU A 59 -9.16 -4.42 3.87
N ALA A 60 -9.73 -3.95 2.76
CA ALA A 60 -10.26 -4.85 1.73
C ALA A 60 -9.14 -5.63 1.04
N ILE A 61 -8.02 -4.98 0.73
CA ILE A 61 -6.84 -5.64 0.18
C ILE A 61 -6.24 -6.63 1.19
N ASP A 62 -6.24 -6.28 2.47
CA ASP A 62 -5.81 -7.17 3.55
C ASP A 62 -6.61 -8.49 3.55
N LYS A 63 -7.92 -8.41 3.37
CA LYS A 63 -8.76 -9.61 3.27
C LYS A 63 -8.43 -10.45 2.04
N GLN A 64 -8.17 -9.83 0.90
CA GLN A 64 -7.72 -10.54 -0.30
C GLN A 64 -6.34 -11.19 -0.07
N ALA A 65 -5.45 -10.50 0.62
CA ALA A 65 -4.12 -11.01 0.96
C ALA A 65 -4.20 -12.23 1.89
N ALA A 66 -5.07 -12.19 2.90
CA ALA A 66 -5.31 -13.31 3.80
C ALA A 66 -5.82 -14.55 3.05
N ALA A 67 -6.53 -14.35 1.93
CA ALA A 67 -6.99 -15.44 1.06
C ALA A 67 -5.92 -15.89 0.06
N GLY A 68 -4.70 -15.37 0.11
CA GLY A 68 -3.60 -15.74 -0.77
C GLY A 68 -3.68 -15.16 -2.18
N LYS A 69 -4.48 -14.13 -2.38
CA LYS A 69 -4.78 -13.58 -3.72
C LYS A 69 -3.96 -12.34 -4.08
N VAL A 70 -3.05 -11.88 -3.24
CA VAL A 70 -2.32 -10.63 -3.45
C VAL A 70 -0.83 -10.89 -3.53
N SER A 71 -0.20 -10.25 -4.52
CA SER A 71 1.24 -10.24 -4.69
C SER A 71 1.74 -8.81 -4.70
N SER A 72 3.00 -8.62 -4.39
CA SER A 72 3.66 -7.32 -4.42
C SER A 72 4.78 -7.30 -5.44
N VAL A 73 5.03 -6.11 -5.97
CA VAL A 73 6.18 -5.85 -6.85
C VAL A 73 7.00 -4.73 -6.22
N MET A 74 8.28 -5.00 -6.00
CA MET A 74 9.20 -4.02 -5.45
C MET A 74 9.53 -2.97 -6.50
N LEU A 75 9.31 -1.69 -6.18
CA LEU A 75 9.70 -0.61 -7.08
C LEU A 75 11.21 -0.40 -7.04
N LYS A 76 11.77 -0.12 -8.20
CA LYS A 76 13.18 0.23 -8.37
C LYS A 76 13.42 1.73 -8.35
N ASP A 77 12.40 2.50 -8.76
CA ASP A 77 12.49 3.96 -8.81
C ASP A 77 12.23 4.57 -7.43
N PRO A 78 12.80 5.75 -7.15
CA PRO A 78 12.57 6.41 -5.88
C PRO A 78 11.11 6.88 -5.74
N ARG A 79 10.63 6.87 -4.50
CA ARG A 79 9.32 7.38 -4.12
C ARG A 79 9.46 8.74 -3.46
N PHE A 80 8.53 9.65 -3.78
CA PHE A 80 8.49 10.99 -3.17
C PHE A 80 7.13 11.20 -2.52
N ASP A 81 7.14 11.75 -1.29
CA ASP A 81 5.92 12.16 -0.63
C ASP A 81 5.64 13.64 -0.98
N CYS A 82 4.76 13.85 -1.96
CA CYS A 82 4.38 15.18 -2.42
C CYS A 82 3.42 15.91 -1.45
N GLY A 83 3.06 15.29 -0.33
CA GLY A 83 2.30 15.92 0.74
C GLY A 83 3.11 16.91 1.56
N SER A 84 4.44 16.92 1.41
CA SER A 84 5.32 17.94 1.99
C SER A 84 5.95 18.80 0.89
N VAL A 85 6.30 20.05 1.23
CA VAL A 85 6.97 20.93 0.26
C VAL A 85 8.30 20.35 -0.20
N THR A 86 9.10 19.87 0.72
CA THR A 86 10.41 19.27 0.42
C THR A 86 10.26 18.07 -0.51
N GLY A 87 9.34 17.14 -0.20
CA GLY A 87 9.10 15.96 -1.02
C GLY A 87 8.59 16.31 -2.42
N TYR A 88 7.73 17.31 -2.53
CA TYR A 88 7.23 17.81 -3.80
C TYR A 88 8.36 18.38 -4.67
N LEU A 89 9.22 19.22 -4.09
CA LEU A 89 10.36 19.80 -4.80
C LEU A 89 11.38 18.74 -5.21
N ASP A 90 11.65 17.76 -4.36
CA ASP A 90 12.54 16.64 -4.66
C ASP A 90 12.03 15.84 -5.85
N ALA A 91 10.72 15.60 -5.92
CA ALA A 91 10.10 14.90 -7.05
C ALA A 91 10.27 15.67 -8.36
N ILE A 92 10.06 16.99 -8.34
CA ILE A 92 10.25 17.86 -9.52
C ILE A 92 11.69 17.79 -10.01
N LEU A 93 12.65 17.93 -9.12
CA LEU A 93 14.06 17.90 -9.46
C LEU A 93 14.47 16.54 -10.04
N HIS A 94 13.99 15.45 -9.47
CA HIS A 94 14.27 14.12 -9.95
C HIS A 94 13.75 13.92 -11.38
N VAL A 95 12.51 14.30 -11.65
CA VAL A 95 11.89 14.19 -12.97
C VAL A 95 12.59 15.10 -14.00
N ALA A 96 12.95 16.32 -13.60
CA ALA A 96 13.66 17.26 -14.47
C ALA A 96 15.02 16.69 -14.91
N LYS A 97 15.76 16.04 -14.01
CA LYS A 97 17.04 15.41 -14.34
C LYS A 97 16.90 14.25 -15.30
N GLN A 98 15.81 13.51 -15.23
CA GLN A 98 15.57 12.37 -16.13
C GLN A 98 15.18 12.79 -17.54
N ARG A 99 14.68 14.01 -17.72
CA ARG A 99 14.19 14.50 -19.02
C ARG A 99 15.24 15.17 -19.88
N ASP A 100 16.41 15.40 -19.37
CA ASP A 100 17.52 16.05 -20.12
C ASP A 100 18.28 15.10 -21.04
#